data_6cefdd3a93debd075919833416a6f9c1
#
_entry.id   6cefdd3a93debd075919833416a6f9c1
#
_cell.length_a   1.000
_cell.length_b   1.000
_cell.length_c   1.000
_cell.angle_alpha   90.00
_cell.angle_beta   90.00
_cell.angle_gamma   90.00
#
_symmetry.space_group_name_H-M   'P 1'
#
loop_
_entity.id
_entity.type
_entity.pdbx_description
1 polymer ?
#
loop_
_entity_poly.entity_id
_entity_poly.type
_entity_poly.pdbx_seq_one_letter_code
_entity_poly.pdbx_strand_id
1 'polypeptide(L)'
;MTSETSPPSSNPLATPPEPSALTTLISSAAIAPTTPLSAATLQVLHNLQHQHLWTSLQIHRLSLPEAPSSSSDVLYASSTATTAFVISGVPPNRIYTHPDEQLFMLERGLRDNDIDPERTFVLPTVEGQSWSLRKMAAAFDSLPQVDEGLASLAPEGGSEGEESQPRDEKEVRIAEYLEYRKSARMTNEWGGKRLLLSMVDRNMGGDGTVVYYVVQEGAVKPRQN
;
A
#
# COMPACT_ATOMS: atom_id res chain seq x y z
N MET A 1 -41.27 -56.18 32.36
CA MET A 1 -40.67 -55.59 31.13
C MET A 1 -40.23 -54.20 31.48
N THR A 2 -38.98 -54.05 31.88
CA THR A 2 -38.37 -52.80 32.28
C THR A 2 -37.47 -52.36 31.15
N SER A 3 -37.83 -51.22 30.53
CA SER A 3 -37.06 -50.57 29.43
C SER A 3 -35.89 -49.81 30.01
N GLU A 4 -34.70 -50.31 29.77
CA GLU A 4 -33.45 -49.53 30.04
C GLU A 4 -33.29 -48.44 28.99
N THR A 5 -33.34 -47.20 29.47
CA THR A 5 -33.02 -46.01 28.69
C THR A 5 -31.51 -45.74 28.79
N SER A 6 -30.77 -45.98 27.71
CA SER A 6 -29.34 -45.63 27.63
C SER A 6 -29.14 -44.12 27.66
N PRO A 7 -28.12 -43.58 28.37
CA PRO A 7 -27.83 -42.15 28.40
C PRO A 7 -27.24 -41.68 27.05
N PRO A 8 -27.47 -40.41 26.64
CA PRO A 8 -26.94 -39.90 25.41
C PRO A 8 -25.42 -39.78 25.50
N SER A 9 -24.74 -40.29 24.45
CA SER A 9 -23.32 -40.21 24.24
C SER A 9 -22.90 -38.72 24.17
N SER A 10 -22.12 -38.27 25.14
CA SER A 10 -21.49 -36.97 25.12
C SER A 10 -20.47 -36.92 23.99
N ASN A 11 -20.77 -36.16 22.92
CA ASN A 11 -19.79 -35.80 21.90
C ASN A 11 -18.58 -35.18 22.57
N PRO A 12 -17.34 -35.63 22.28
CA PRO A 12 -16.15 -34.95 22.76
C PRO A 12 -16.16 -33.53 22.16
N LEU A 13 -16.09 -32.53 23.02
CA LEU A 13 -15.91 -31.11 22.65
C LEU A 13 -14.78 -31.04 21.64
N ALA A 14 -15.12 -30.71 20.39
CA ALA A 14 -14.11 -30.50 19.35
C ALA A 14 -13.17 -29.42 19.83
N THR A 15 -11.88 -29.76 19.95
CA THR A 15 -10.83 -28.76 20.26
C THR A 15 -10.89 -27.66 19.20
N PRO A 16 -10.86 -26.38 19.60
CA PRO A 16 -10.86 -25.31 18.64
C PRO A 16 -9.68 -25.47 17.66
N PRO A 17 -9.86 -25.13 16.38
CA PRO A 17 -8.81 -25.24 15.39
C PRO A 17 -7.59 -24.41 15.80
N GLU A 18 -6.40 -24.90 15.48
CA GLU A 18 -5.15 -24.22 15.75
C GLU A 18 -5.12 -22.87 15.00
N PRO A 19 -4.68 -21.77 15.65
CA PRO A 19 -4.65 -20.46 14.98
C PRO A 19 -3.71 -20.46 13.78
N SER A 20 -4.08 -19.74 12.72
CA SER A 20 -3.23 -19.62 11.53
C SER A 20 -1.88 -18.97 11.84
N ALA A 21 -0.88 -19.21 10.99
CA ALA A 21 0.44 -18.57 11.13
C ALA A 21 0.34 -17.04 11.14
N LEU A 22 -0.58 -16.45 10.37
CA LEU A 22 -0.84 -15.02 10.37
C LEU A 22 -1.48 -14.56 11.68
N THR A 23 -2.45 -15.28 12.22
CA THR A 23 -3.06 -15.00 13.53
C THR A 23 -2.01 -15.04 14.64
N THR A 24 -1.11 -16.02 14.60
CA THR A 24 0.01 -16.16 15.54
C THR A 24 0.98 -14.98 15.43
N LEU A 25 1.33 -14.56 14.20
CA LEU A 25 2.19 -13.39 13.94
C LEU A 25 1.56 -12.10 14.49
N ILE A 26 0.28 -11.86 14.20
CA ILE A 26 -0.45 -10.68 14.69
C ILE A 26 -0.50 -10.66 16.23
N SER A 27 -0.76 -11.81 16.85
CA SER A 27 -0.83 -11.94 18.31
C SER A 27 0.55 -11.69 18.95
N SER A 28 1.62 -12.21 18.37
CA SER A 28 2.99 -12.01 18.88
C SER A 28 3.44 -10.55 18.75
N ALA A 29 3.10 -9.88 17.66
CA ALA A 29 3.44 -8.48 17.43
C ALA A 29 2.64 -7.50 18.31
N ALA A 30 1.41 -7.86 18.72
CA ALA A 30 0.61 -7.07 19.64
C ALA A 30 1.21 -7.01 21.08
N ILE A 31 2.07 -7.95 21.42
CA ILE A 31 2.73 -8.05 22.74
C ILE A 31 4.06 -7.26 22.80
N ALA A 32 4.57 -6.80 21.65
CA ALA A 32 5.85 -6.08 21.60
C ALA A 32 5.77 -4.72 22.32
N PRO A 33 6.69 -4.40 23.26
CA PRO A 33 6.60 -3.21 24.11
C PRO A 33 6.89 -1.89 23.39
N THR A 34 7.39 -1.92 22.16
CA THR A 34 7.77 -0.74 21.39
C THR A 34 6.80 -0.49 20.26
N THR A 35 5.80 0.34 20.48
CA THR A 35 4.83 0.83 19.48
C THR A 35 4.07 -0.29 18.78
N PRO A 36 2.94 -0.74 19.31
CA PRO A 36 2.16 -1.81 18.69
C PRO A 36 1.71 -1.39 17.30
N LEU A 37 2.16 -2.12 16.28
CA LEU A 37 1.64 -2.02 14.92
C LEU A 37 0.18 -2.51 14.94
N SER A 38 -0.68 -1.85 14.17
CA SER A 38 -2.05 -2.34 14.06
C SER A 38 -2.08 -3.71 13.35
N ALA A 39 -2.99 -4.58 13.74
CA ALA A 39 -3.18 -5.88 13.10
C ALA A 39 -3.37 -5.75 11.57
N ALA A 40 -4.09 -4.69 11.15
CA ALA A 40 -4.26 -4.40 9.73
C ALA A 40 -2.93 -4.08 9.03
N THR A 41 -2.04 -3.32 9.66
CA THR A 41 -0.71 -3.01 9.10
C THR A 41 0.11 -4.27 8.91
N LEU A 42 0.12 -5.17 9.88
CA LEU A 42 0.84 -6.44 9.79
C LEU A 42 0.26 -7.36 8.71
N GLN A 43 -1.07 -7.45 8.64
CA GLN A 43 -1.75 -8.25 7.63
C GLN A 43 -1.46 -7.73 6.21
N VAL A 44 -1.54 -6.41 6.01
CA VAL A 44 -1.21 -5.79 4.72
C VAL A 44 0.26 -6.00 4.38
N LEU A 45 1.18 -5.82 5.35
CA LEU A 45 2.61 -6.06 5.14
C LEU A 45 2.86 -7.50 4.68
N HIS A 46 2.27 -8.47 5.36
CA HIS A 46 2.39 -9.89 5.01
C HIS A 46 1.81 -10.17 3.62
N ASN A 47 0.67 -9.58 3.29
CA ASN A 47 0.03 -9.72 1.98
C ASN A 47 0.92 -9.14 0.86
N LEU A 48 1.48 -7.93 1.04
CA LEU A 48 2.40 -7.32 0.08
C LEU A 48 3.66 -8.16 -0.11
N GLN A 49 4.23 -8.68 0.96
CA GLN A 49 5.47 -9.44 0.92
C GLN A 49 5.30 -10.81 0.25
N HIS A 50 4.27 -11.56 0.60
CA HIS A 50 4.15 -12.97 0.23
C HIS A 50 3.17 -13.23 -0.93
N GLN A 51 2.12 -12.43 -1.08
CA GLN A 51 1.16 -12.59 -2.18
C GLN A 51 1.50 -11.71 -3.38
N HIS A 52 1.90 -10.46 -3.12
CA HIS A 52 2.22 -9.50 -4.17
C HIS A 52 3.71 -9.36 -4.47
N LEU A 53 4.58 -10.05 -3.72
CA LEU A 53 6.03 -10.13 -3.93
C LEU A 53 6.73 -8.75 -3.98
N TRP A 54 6.26 -7.82 -3.17
CA TRP A 54 6.89 -6.52 -3.04
C TRP A 54 8.24 -6.64 -2.33
N THR A 55 9.18 -5.81 -2.77
CA THR A 55 10.53 -5.75 -2.20
C THR A 55 10.77 -4.44 -1.46
N SER A 56 11.86 -4.38 -0.69
CA SER A 56 12.28 -3.16 0.04
C SER A 56 11.16 -2.54 0.89
N LEU A 57 10.35 -3.38 1.56
CA LEU A 57 9.25 -2.95 2.40
C LEU A 57 9.74 -2.21 3.63
N GLN A 58 9.14 -1.06 3.92
CA GLN A 58 9.43 -0.21 5.09
C GLN A 58 8.12 0.30 5.68
N ILE A 59 8.07 0.42 7.00
CA ILE A 59 6.93 0.96 7.73
C ILE A 59 7.29 2.36 8.23
N HIS A 60 6.43 3.34 7.90
CA HIS A 60 6.57 4.72 8.33
C HIS A 60 5.43 5.08 9.27
N ARG A 61 5.74 5.89 10.27
CA ARG A 61 4.76 6.42 11.22
C ARG A 61 4.29 7.79 10.76
N LEU A 62 2.98 7.98 10.65
CA LEU A 62 2.35 9.25 10.32
C LEU A 62 1.59 9.79 11.52
N SER A 63 1.63 11.11 11.70
CA SER A 63 0.81 11.84 12.67
C SER A 63 -0.34 12.50 11.92
N LEU A 64 -1.55 11.97 12.08
CA LEU A 64 -2.75 12.49 11.41
C LEU A 64 -3.60 13.33 12.37
N PRO A 65 -4.21 14.42 11.90
CA PRO A 65 -5.15 15.18 12.72
C PRO A 65 -6.40 14.35 13.01
N GLU A 66 -6.83 14.36 14.26
CA GLU A 66 -8.10 13.78 14.65
C GLU A 66 -9.26 14.65 14.18
N ALA A 67 -10.38 14.02 13.80
CA ALA A 67 -11.58 14.76 13.51
C ALA A 67 -12.06 15.48 14.80
N PRO A 68 -12.51 16.75 14.73
CA PRO A 68 -13.07 17.40 15.91
C PRO A 68 -14.25 16.58 16.40
N SER A 69 -14.13 16.03 17.60
CA SER A 69 -15.24 15.40 18.28
C SER A 69 -16.34 16.44 18.46
N SER A 70 -17.57 16.12 18.11
CA SER A 70 -18.75 17.00 18.19
C SER A 70 -19.22 17.31 19.61
N SER A 71 -18.37 17.16 20.62
CA SER A 71 -18.64 17.56 21.99
C SER A 71 -18.12 18.97 22.22
N SER A 72 -19.01 19.83 22.68
CA SER A 72 -18.97 21.28 22.82
C SER A 72 -17.97 21.84 23.87
N ASP A 73 -16.80 21.21 24.09
CA ASP A 73 -15.76 21.77 24.93
C ASP A 73 -14.60 22.32 24.11
N VAL A 74 -14.82 23.52 23.56
CA VAL A 74 -13.89 24.24 22.67
C VAL A 74 -12.70 24.86 23.42
N LEU A 75 -12.57 24.71 24.74
CA LEU A 75 -11.58 25.45 25.53
C LEU A 75 -10.27 24.68 25.79
N TYR A 76 -10.20 23.38 25.50
CA TYR A 76 -8.96 22.59 25.61
C TYR A 76 -8.86 21.58 24.47
N ALA A 77 -8.91 22.06 23.23
CA ALA A 77 -8.56 21.24 22.07
C ALA A 77 -7.04 20.97 22.06
N SER A 78 -6.61 20.10 22.97
CA SER A 78 -5.37 19.37 22.79
C SER A 78 -5.52 18.60 21.50
N SER A 79 -4.82 18.99 20.43
CA SER A 79 -4.83 18.29 19.15
C SER A 79 -4.19 16.92 19.36
N THR A 80 -5.00 15.94 19.76
CA THR A 80 -4.58 14.55 19.85
C THR A 80 -4.33 14.05 18.44
N ALA A 81 -3.06 13.97 18.07
CA ALA A 81 -2.67 13.43 16.77
C ALA A 81 -2.87 11.90 16.81
N THR A 82 -3.71 11.40 15.94
CA THR A 82 -3.86 9.94 15.75
C THR A 82 -2.66 9.40 14.99
N THR A 83 -1.98 8.43 15.57
CA THR A 83 -0.89 7.73 14.88
C THR A 83 -1.46 6.79 13.84
N ALA A 84 -1.01 6.92 12.60
CA ALA A 84 -1.25 5.97 11.53
C ALA A 84 0.08 5.40 11.03
N PHE A 85 0.02 4.28 10.36
CA PHE A 85 1.19 3.67 9.72
C PHE A 85 0.95 3.61 8.22
N VAL A 86 2.01 3.89 7.44
CA VAL A 86 2.04 3.68 6.00
C VAL A 86 3.18 2.73 5.67
N ILE A 87 2.95 1.83 4.75
CA ILE A 87 3.95 0.90 4.25
C ILE A 87 4.46 1.44 2.92
N SER A 88 5.77 1.47 2.70
CA SER A 88 6.34 1.74 1.39
C SER A 88 7.11 0.52 0.91
N GLY A 89 7.13 0.31 -0.40
CA GLY A 89 7.87 -0.77 -1.03
C GLY A 89 7.90 -0.63 -2.54
N VAL A 90 8.65 -1.52 -3.17
CA VAL A 90 8.76 -1.59 -4.64
C VAL A 90 7.95 -2.80 -5.11
N PRO A 91 6.87 -2.58 -5.89
CA PRO A 91 6.09 -3.67 -6.49
C PRO A 91 6.88 -4.34 -7.62
N PRO A 92 6.59 -5.61 -7.97
CA PRO A 92 7.24 -6.28 -9.10
C PRO A 92 6.89 -5.68 -10.46
N ASN A 93 5.73 -5.03 -10.56
CA ASN A 93 5.26 -4.34 -11.76
C ASN A 93 4.66 -2.99 -11.39
N ARG A 94 4.59 -2.09 -12.34
CA ARG A 94 3.91 -0.79 -12.15
C ARG A 94 2.43 -1.01 -11.83
N ILE A 95 1.94 -0.35 -10.79
CA ILE A 95 0.56 -0.51 -10.31
C ILE A 95 -0.40 0.36 -11.11
N TYR A 96 0.05 1.54 -11.49
CA TYR A 96 -0.78 2.54 -12.15
C TYR A 96 0.09 3.45 -13.01
N THR A 97 -0.36 3.69 -14.25
CA THR A 97 0.18 4.68 -15.17
C THR A 97 -0.94 5.65 -15.54
N HIS A 98 -0.69 6.96 -15.46
CA HIS A 98 -1.68 7.95 -15.86
C HIS A 98 -1.98 7.79 -17.37
N PRO A 99 -3.24 7.96 -17.85
CA PRO A 99 -3.56 7.79 -19.26
C PRO A 99 -2.69 8.66 -20.20
N ASP A 100 -2.45 9.91 -19.83
CA ASP A 100 -1.61 10.81 -20.64
C ASP A 100 -0.13 10.40 -20.60
N GLU A 101 0.35 9.89 -19.46
CA GLU A 101 1.68 9.29 -19.32
C GLU A 101 1.81 8.05 -20.21
N GLN A 102 0.79 7.21 -20.23
CA GLN A 102 0.75 6.02 -21.07
C GLN A 102 0.76 6.39 -22.57
N LEU A 103 0.00 7.41 -22.95
CA LEU A 103 0.01 7.91 -24.34
C LEU A 103 1.39 8.42 -24.73
N PHE A 104 2.03 9.22 -23.87
CA PHE A 104 3.38 9.73 -24.08
C PHE A 104 4.42 8.59 -24.28
N MET A 105 4.31 7.54 -23.49
CA MET A 105 5.17 6.35 -23.60
C MET A 105 4.92 5.60 -24.92
N LEU A 106 3.65 5.39 -25.28
CA LEU A 106 3.27 4.68 -26.52
C LEU A 106 3.73 5.41 -27.78
N GLU A 107 3.63 6.74 -27.81
CA GLU A 107 4.14 7.57 -28.92
C GLU A 107 5.64 7.40 -29.14
N ARG A 108 6.39 7.06 -28.09
CA ARG A 108 7.84 6.80 -28.13
C ARG A 108 8.20 5.32 -28.23
N GLY A 109 7.18 4.45 -28.38
CA GLY A 109 7.38 3.01 -28.47
C GLY A 109 7.86 2.37 -27.16
N LEU A 110 7.66 3.05 -26.01
CA LEU A 110 7.95 2.53 -24.68
C LEU A 110 6.75 1.77 -24.12
N ARG A 111 7.03 0.74 -23.35
CA ARG A 111 6.04 -0.08 -22.63
C ARG A 111 6.24 0.05 -21.12
N ASP A 112 5.21 -0.29 -20.34
CA ASP A 112 5.32 -0.28 -18.87
C ASP A 112 6.48 -1.14 -18.33
N ASN A 113 6.80 -2.25 -19.00
CA ASN A 113 7.91 -3.14 -18.62
C ASN A 113 9.30 -2.58 -18.98
N ASP A 114 9.38 -1.50 -19.73
CA ASP A 114 10.65 -0.85 -20.08
C ASP A 114 11.09 0.15 -19.00
N ILE A 115 10.22 0.43 -18.05
CA ILE A 115 10.43 1.40 -16.98
C ILE A 115 10.38 0.67 -15.64
N ASP A 116 11.39 0.87 -14.83
CA ASP A 116 11.45 0.27 -13.50
C ASP A 116 10.28 0.73 -12.62
N PRO A 117 9.71 -0.20 -11.84
CA PRO A 117 8.63 0.14 -10.92
C PRO A 117 9.14 1.05 -9.80
N GLU A 118 8.31 2.01 -9.42
CA GLU A 118 8.63 2.97 -8.37
C GLU A 118 8.19 2.49 -7.00
N ARG A 119 8.89 3.05 -5.98
CA ARG A 119 8.45 2.90 -4.60
C ARG A 119 7.04 3.47 -4.44
N THR A 120 6.13 2.65 -3.98
CA THR A 120 4.72 3.00 -3.79
C THR A 120 4.38 2.94 -2.31
N PHE A 121 3.50 3.84 -1.88
CA PHE A 121 2.99 3.90 -0.51
C PHE A 121 1.65 3.19 -0.38
N VAL A 122 1.48 2.44 0.69
CA VAL A 122 0.24 1.71 1.02
C VAL A 122 -0.23 2.13 2.40
N LEU A 123 -1.46 2.64 2.48
CA LEU A 123 -2.09 3.09 3.72
C LEU A 123 -3.09 2.03 4.19
N PRO A 124 -2.76 1.26 5.25
CA PRO A 124 -3.65 0.25 5.79
C PRO A 124 -4.88 0.86 6.47
N THR A 125 -6.04 0.33 6.17
CA THR A 125 -7.30 0.65 6.82
C THR A 125 -8.13 -0.60 7.06
N VAL A 126 -9.13 -0.52 7.91
CA VAL A 126 -10.09 -1.60 8.13
C VAL A 126 -11.45 -1.18 7.61
N GLU A 127 -12.25 -2.15 7.21
CA GLU A 127 -13.63 -1.90 6.83
C GLU A 127 -14.38 -1.16 7.95
N GLY A 128 -15.20 -0.18 7.58
CA GLY A 128 -15.93 0.67 8.52
C GLY A 128 -15.12 1.84 9.09
N GLN A 129 -13.81 1.92 8.86
CA GLN A 129 -13.03 3.09 9.26
C GLN A 129 -13.31 4.27 8.32
N SER A 130 -13.85 5.36 8.86
CA SER A 130 -14.10 6.57 8.07
C SER A 130 -12.82 7.37 7.79
N TRP A 131 -12.68 7.81 6.54
CA TRP A 131 -11.64 8.71 6.10
C TRP A 131 -12.24 10.04 5.66
N SER A 132 -11.98 11.11 6.42
CA SER A 132 -12.32 12.46 5.98
C SER A 132 -11.30 12.96 4.96
N LEU A 133 -11.72 13.89 4.09
CA LEU A 133 -10.81 14.55 3.13
C LEU A 133 -9.62 15.20 3.84
N ARG A 134 -9.84 15.83 5.00
CA ARG A 134 -8.79 16.46 5.80
C ARG A 134 -7.77 15.44 6.29
N LYS A 135 -8.23 14.27 6.77
CA LYS A 135 -7.35 13.19 7.22
C LYS A 135 -6.56 12.60 6.05
N MET A 136 -7.19 12.46 4.88
CA MET A 136 -6.53 11.97 3.69
C MET A 136 -5.48 12.97 3.17
N ALA A 137 -5.80 14.26 3.11
CA ALA A 137 -4.85 15.31 2.74
C ALA A 137 -3.64 15.29 3.67
N ALA A 138 -3.85 15.23 4.99
CA ALA A 138 -2.76 15.13 5.95
C ALA A 138 -1.90 13.87 5.77
N ALA A 139 -2.50 12.76 5.35
CA ALA A 139 -1.74 11.56 5.01
C ALA A 139 -0.82 11.79 3.80
N PHE A 140 -1.30 12.44 2.72
CA PHE A 140 -0.48 12.81 1.57
C PHE A 140 0.64 13.80 1.91
N ASP A 141 0.35 14.79 2.75
CA ASP A 141 1.33 15.80 3.20
C ASP A 141 2.44 15.16 4.03
N SER A 142 2.09 14.12 4.80
CA SER A 142 3.02 13.43 5.72
C SER A 142 3.79 12.29 5.04
N LEU A 143 3.56 11.99 3.76
CA LEU A 143 4.30 10.94 3.06
C LEU A 143 5.78 11.29 3.01
N PRO A 144 6.68 10.32 3.32
CA PRO A 144 8.10 10.53 3.17
C PRO A 144 8.46 10.94 1.74
N GLN A 145 9.42 11.84 1.60
CA GLN A 145 10.01 12.14 0.30
C GLN A 145 10.75 10.87 -0.16
N VAL A 146 10.45 10.42 -1.36
CA VAL A 146 11.22 9.34 -1.99
C VAL A 146 12.42 10.00 -2.64
N ASP A 147 13.61 9.81 -2.07
CA ASP A 147 14.84 10.19 -2.73
C ASP A 147 15.00 9.32 -3.98
N GLU A 148 14.75 9.90 -5.13
CA GLU A 148 14.90 9.24 -6.44
C GLU A 148 16.37 8.84 -6.74
N GLY A 149 17.31 9.24 -5.88
CA GLY A 149 18.73 8.91 -6.01
C GLY A 149 19.11 7.45 -5.71
N LEU A 150 18.23 6.64 -5.11
CA LEU A 150 18.51 5.22 -4.81
C LEU A 150 18.04 4.24 -5.90
N ALA A 151 17.26 4.71 -6.87
CA ALA A 151 16.86 3.89 -8.03
C ALA A 151 17.97 3.76 -9.10
N SER A 152 19.07 4.50 -8.93
CA SER A 152 20.21 4.53 -9.89
C SER A 152 21.40 3.67 -9.45
N LEU A 153 21.19 2.62 -8.67
CA LEU A 153 22.16 1.55 -8.56
C LEU A 153 21.77 0.46 -9.57
N ALA A 154 22.03 0.74 -10.85
CA ALA A 154 22.13 -0.29 -11.86
C ALA A 154 23.15 -1.35 -11.38
N PRO A 155 22.87 -2.65 -11.49
CA PRO A 155 23.89 -3.65 -11.25
C PRO A 155 24.99 -3.43 -12.30
N GLU A 156 26.18 -3.06 -11.84
CA GLU A 156 27.39 -3.19 -12.64
C GLU A 156 27.66 -4.67 -12.88
N GLY A 157 27.01 -5.21 -13.91
CA GLY A 157 27.24 -6.55 -14.44
C GLY A 157 27.77 -6.39 -15.85
N GLY A 158 29.08 -6.28 -15.96
CA GLY A 158 29.76 -6.29 -17.23
C GLY A 158 29.49 -7.59 -18.00
N SER A 159 29.04 -7.43 -19.23
CA SER A 159 29.22 -8.38 -20.31
C SER A 159 29.58 -7.57 -21.54
N GLU A 160 30.88 -7.51 -21.80
CA GLU A 160 31.41 -7.07 -23.10
C GLU A 160 30.96 -8.10 -24.14
N GLY A 161 30.32 -7.66 -25.20
CA GLY A 161 30.03 -8.49 -26.36
C GLY A 161 28.87 -7.96 -27.23
N GLU A 162 29.26 -7.15 -28.21
CA GLU A 162 28.71 -7.01 -29.56
C GLU A 162 27.21 -6.90 -29.82
N GLU A 163 26.89 -5.83 -30.47
CA GLU A 163 25.77 -5.33 -31.27
C GLU A 163 25.04 -4.12 -30.68
N SER A 164 25.61 -2.94 -30.98
CA SER A 164 25.37 -1.65 -30.39
C SER A 164 24.51 -0.68 -31.22
N GLN A 165 23.32 -1.07 -31.71
CA GLN A 165 22.44 -0.06 -32.33
C GLN A 165 20.97 0.02 -31.81
N PRO A 166 20.26 -1.06 -31.46
CA PRO A 166 18.90 -0.90 -30.95
C PRO A 166 18.81 -0.59 -29.44
N ARG A 167 19.88 -0.86 -28.65
CA ARG A 167 19.90 -0.56 -27.20
C ARG A 167 20.06 0.91 -26.92
N ASP A 168 20.95 1.58 -27.64
CA ASP A 168 21.24 3.01 -27.43
C ASP A 168 20.02 3.90 -27.72
N GLU A 169 19.25 3.61 -28.75
CA GLU A 169 18.02 4.37 -29.07
C GLU A 169 16.94 4.22 -28.02
N LYS A 170 16.80 3.02 -27.44
CA LYS A 170 15.80 2.78 -26.39
C LYS A 170 16.19 3.48 -25.09
N GLU A 171 17.48 3.46 -24.74
CA GLU A 171 18.00 4.16 -23.56
C GLU A 171 17.80 5.67 -23.66
N VAL A 172 18.03 6.25 -24.84
CA VAL A 172 17.76 7.67 -25.10
C VAL A 172 16.27 8.02 -24.90
N ARG A 173 15.37 7.16 -25.41
CA ARG A 173 13.91 7.37 -25.22
C ARG A 173 13.47 7.23 -23.75
N ILE A 174 14.09 6.31 -23.00
CA ILE A 174 13.86 6.16 -21.57
C ILE A 174 14.36 7.39 -20.82
N ALA A 175 15.54 7.92 -21.15
CA ALA A 175 16.08 9.12 -20.55
C ALA A 175 15.17 10.33 -20.82
N GLU A 176 14.71 10.52 -22.05
CA GLU A 176 13.75 11.58 -22.41
C GLU A 176 12.44 11.47 -21.62
N TYR A 177 11.92 10.25 -21.47
CA TYR A 177 10.74 10.00 -20.66
C TYR A 177 10.97 10.36 -19.19
N LEU A 178 12.10 9.98 -18.59
CA LEU A 178 12.41 10.26 -17.19
C LEU A 178 12.55 11.78 -16.94
N GLU A 179 13.16 12.53 -17.86
CA GLU A 179 13.23 14.00 -17.78
C GLU A 179 11.85 14.63 -17.87
N TYR A 180 11.03 14.20 -18.84
CA TYR A 180 9.67 14.72 -18.98
C TYR A 180 8.82 14.39 -17.74
N ARG A 181 8.93 13.18 -17.23
CA ARG A 181 8.25 12.74 -16.01
C ARG A 181 8.61 13.60 -14.80
N LYS A 182 9.87 13.96 -14.64
CA LYS A 182 10.32 14.87 -13.58
C LYS A 182 9.66 16.24 -13.70
N SER A 183 9.57 16.78 -14.90
CA SER A 183 8.89 18.03 -15.19
C SER A 183 7.37 17.93 -14.94
N ALA A 184 6.73 16.86 -15.42
CA ALA A 184 5.30 16.60 -15.26
C ALA A 184 4.89 16.45 -13.79
N ARG A 185 5.77 15.94 -12.92
CA ARG A 185 5.54 15.89 -11.48
C ARG A 185 5.52 17.26 -10.83
N MET A 186 6.39 18.18 -11.26
CA MET A 186 6.40 19.54 -10.74
C MET A 186 5.15 20.33 -11.13
N THR A 187 4.62 20.08 -12.32
CA THR A 187 3.42 20.74 -12.85
C THR A 187 2.12 20.03 -12.48
N ASN A 188 2.18 18.85 -11.87
CA ASN A 188 1.05 17.94 -11.66
C ASN A 188 0.29 17.57 -12.96
N GLU A 189 0.96 17.60 -14.11
CA GLU A 189 0.38 17.31 -15.41
C GLU A 189 -0.22 15.90 -15.47
N TRP A 190 0.49 14.92 -14.91
CA TRP A 190 0.02 13.54 -14.77
C TRP A 190 -0.62 13.25 -13.40
N GLY A 191 -1.12 14.30 -12.75
CA GLY A 191 -1.76 14.25 -11.45
C GLY A 191 -0.78 14.34 -10.27
N GLY A 192 -1.33 14.51 -9.06
CA GLY A 192 -0.59 14.65 -7.83
C GLY A 192 0.00 13.34 -7.30
N LYS A 193 0.44 13.36 -6.06
CA LYS A 193 0.94 12.18 -5.34
C LYS A 193 -0.11 11.06 -5.35
N ARG A 194 0.35 9.82 -5.30
CA ARG A 194 -0.50 8.62 -5.28
C ARG A 194 -0.10 7.71 -4.14
N LEU A 195 -1.09 7.04 -3.58
CA LEU A 195 -0.92 5.95 -2.64
C LEU A 195 -1.97 4.86 -2.89
N LEU A 196 -1.72 3.67 -2.38
CA LEU A 196 -2.72 2.62 -2.30
C LEU A 196 -3.40 2.68 -0.92
N LEU A 197 -4.71 2.79 -0.91
CA LEU A 197 -5.51 2.55 0.28
C LEU A 197 -5.82 1.05 0.32
N SER A 198 -5.27 0.33 1.30
CA SER A 198 -5.55 -1.08 1.50
C SER A 198 -6.62 -1.26 2.55
N MET A 199 -7.74 -1.86 2.19
CA MET A 199 -8.86 -2.14 3.08
C MET A 199 -8.86 -3.61 3.45
N VAL A 200 -8.80 -3.88 4.76
CA VAL A 200 -8.88 -5.21 5.33
C VAL A 200 -10.33 -5.47 5.72
N ASP A 201 -10.95 -6.45 5.07
CA ASP A 201 -12.28 -6.96 5.42
C ASP A 201 -12.11 -8.12 6.39
N ARG A 202 -12.69 -7.98 7.58
CA ARG A 202 -12.69 -9.03 8.64
C ARG A 202 -13.96 -9.82 8.72
N ASN A 203 -15.00 -9.46 7.95
CA ASN A 203 -16.31 -10.07 8.03
C ASN A 203 -16.42 -11.40 7.27
N MET A 204 -15.51 -11.64 6.33
CA MET A 204 -15.55 -12.81 5.45
C MET A 204 -15.01 -14.11 6.08
N GLY A 205 -14.73 -14.12 7.36
CA GLY A 205 -14.22 -15.32 8.07
C GLY A 205 -12.82 -15.74 7.60
N GLY A 206 -11.90 -15.95 8.54
CA GLY A 206 -10.50 -16.30 8.24
C GLY A 206 -9.55 -15.10 8.33
N ASP A 207 -8.46 -15.13 7.60
CA ASP A 207 -7.39 -14.12 7.67
C ASP A 207 -7.75 -12.75 7.03
N GLY A 208 -8.99 -12.61 6.54
CA GLY A 208 -9.54 -11.41 5.92
C GLY A 208 -9.01 -11.13 4.51
N THR A 209 -9.89 -10.61 3.67
CA THR A 209 -9.51 -10.17 2.31
C THR A 209 -8.90 -8.78 2.38
N VAL A 210 -7.83 -8.54 1.61
CA VAL A 210 -7.22 -7.22 1.45
C VAL A 210 -7.52 -6.70 0.06
N VAL A 211 -8.21 -5.56 -0.02
CA VAL A 211 -8.54 -4.88 -1.28
C VAL A 211 -7.74 -3.58 -1.38
N TYR A 212 -7.20 -3.30 -2.56
CA TYR A 212 -6.36 -2.12 -2.80
C TYR A 212 -7.06 -1.15 -3.74
N TYR A 213 -7.10 0.14 -3.34
CA TYR A 213 -7.63 1.23 -4.14
C TYR A 213 -6.51 2.23 -4.42
N VAL A 214 -6.36 2.64 -5.68
CA VAL A 214 -5.48 3.75 -6.03
C VAL A 214 -6.16 5.05 -5.63
N VAL A 215 -5.51 5.81 -4.75
CA VAL A 215 -5.95 7.14 -4.33
C VAL A 215 -4.93 8.16 -4.80
N GLN A 216 -5.42 9.19 -5.48
CA GLN A 216 -4.62 10.27 -6.01
C GLN A 216 -4.93 11.56 -5.26
N GLU A 217 -3.90 12.34 -4.96
CA GLU A 217 -4.03 13.68 -4.45
C GLU A 217 -4.62 14.62 -5.52
N GLY A 218 -5.54 15.49 -5.13
CA GLY A 218 -6.12 16.50 -6.01
C GLY A 218 -7.60 16.30 -6.30
N ALA A 219 -8.11 17.03 -7.30
CA ALA A 219 -9.52 17.00 -7.66
C ALA A 219 -9.90 15.68 -8.34
N VAL A 220 -10.90 14.99 -7.80
CA VAL A 220 -11.53 13.86 -8.46
C VAL A 220 -12.34 14.41 -9.63
N LYS A 221 -11.87 14.17 -10.84
CA LYS A 221 -12.69 14.43 -12.05
C LYS A 221 -13.63 13.24 -12.21
N PRO A 222 -14.97 13.45 -12.17
CA PRO A 222 -15.89 12.36 -12.46
C PRO A 222 -15.66 11.91 -13.90
N ARG A 223 -15.53 10.60 -14.09
CA ARG A 223 -15.45 10.01 -15.43
C ARG A 223 -16.81 10.25 -16.11
N GLN A 224 -16.83 11.05 -17.13
CA GLN A 224 -18.00 11.12 -18.00
C GLN A 224 -18.01 9.86 -18.86
N ASN A 225 -19.05 9.03 -18.71
CA ASN A 225 -19.28 7.86 -19.56
C ASN A 225 -19.88 8.32 -20.89
#